data_0d7f3c24b3227377b14f9fac757769c3
#
_entry.id   0d7f3c24b3227377b14f9fac757769c3
#
_cell.length_a   1.000
_cell.length_b   1.000
_cell.length_c   1.000
_cell.angle_alpha   90.00
_cell.angle_beta   90.00
_cell.angle_gamma   90.00
#
_symmetry.space_group_name_H-M   'P 1'
#
loop_
_entity.id
_entity.type
_entity.pdbx_description
1 polymer ?
#
loop_
_entity_poly.entity_id
_entity_poly.type
_entity_poly.pdbx_seq_one_letter_code
_entity_poly.pdbx_strand_id
1 'polypeptide(L)'
;MSGTSMDGVDAAYLKTNGIDIIETGMAITLPYGESFRNELSEIVSKGVYSKNVESQITNIHADAVKHLIKKNGDARGSVDLIGFSGHTIFHIPNEKKTFQIGDGAMLADLTGIDVVSDFRSNDMINGGQGAPIAPVYHQVLANNLKKPVVILNIGGVANITYIGDDDQLISFDTGPGNALIDDFIFFRLGYRQDTGGKLALSGKPDKKILESLMDHIYFSLNIPKS
;
A
#
# COMPACT_ATOMS: atom_id res chain seq x y z
N MET A 1 -5.59 5.34 1.50
CA MET A 1 -4.21 4.79 1.62
C MET A 1 -3.26 5.55 0.70
N SER A 2 -2.01 5.75 1.14
CA SER A 2 -0.92 6.28 0.30
C SER A 2 0.21 5.25 0.31
N GLY A 3 0.55 4.72 -0.85
CA GLY A 3 1.53 3.65 -1.00
C GLY A 3 2.95 4.16 -1.31
N THR A 4 3.93 3.25 -1.30
CA THR A 4 5.35 3.54 -1.60
C THR A 4 5.58 4.04 -3.03
N SER A 5 4.64 3.83 -3.95
CA SER A 5 4.66 4.40 -5.31
C SER A 5 4.55 5.94 -5.32
N MET A 6 4.04 6.53 -4.23
CA MET A 6 3.83 7.99 -4.09
C MET A 6 3.12 8.62 -5.28
N ASP A 7 2.20 7.89 -5.89
CA ASP A 7 1.43 8.34 -7.06
C ASP A 7 0.15 9.08 -6.67
N GLY A 8 -0.41 8.76 -5.48
CA GLY A 8 -1.63 9.38 -5.00
C GLY A 8 -2.20 8.76 -3.74
N VAL A 9 -3.44 9.09 -3.47
CA VAL A 9 -4.25 8.54 -2.39
C VAL A 9 -5.34 7.67 -2.98
N ASP A 10 -5.37 6.40 -2.57
CA ASP A 10 -6.46 5.49 -2.85
C ASP A 10 -7.49 5.52 -1.73
N ALA A 11 -8.75 5.64 -2.10
CA ALA A 11 -9.89 5.50 -1.20
C ALA A 11 -10.86 4.47 -1.78
N ALA A 12 -11.32 3.55 -0.95
CA ALA A 12 -12.25 2.51 -1.34
C ALA A 12 -13.38 2.39 -0.32
N TYR A 13 -14.58 2.12 -0.81
CA TYR A 13 -15.76 1.87 -0.01
C TYR A 13 -15.87 0.38 0.33
N LEU A 14 -16.10 0.09 1.59
CA LEU A 14 -16.27 -1.28 2.06
C LEU A 14 -17.40 -1.33 3.08
N LYS A 15 -18.32 -2.28 2.91
CA LYS A 15 -19.32 -2.65 3.93
C LYS A 15 -18.87 -3.94 4.59
N THR A 16 -18.67 -3.87 5.90
CA THR A 16 -18.19 -5.02 6.68
C THR A 16 -18.86 -5.04 8.06
N ASN A 17 -18.91 -6.21 8.67
CA ASN A 17 -19.30 -6.41 10.08
C ASN A 17 -18.07 -6.57 11.00
N GLY A 18 -16.85 -6.34 10.48
CA GLY A 18 -15.60 -6.53 11.19
C GLY A 18 -15.01 -7.95 11.09
N ILE A 19 -15.76 -8.90 10.56
CA ILE A 19 -15.38 -10.31 10.37
C ILE A 19 -15.39 -10.65 8.87
N ASP A 20 -16.49 -10.31 8.21
CA ASP A 20 -16.69 -10.60 6.78
C ASP A 20 -16.78 -9.32 5.97
N ILE A 21 -16.47 -9.45 4.68
CA ILE A 21 -16.77 -8.43 3.68
C ILE A 21 -18.20 -8.70 3.18
N ILE A 22 -19.10 -7.76 3.46
CA ILE A 22 -20.50 -7.86 3.02
C ILE A 22 -20.61 -7.33 1.59
N GLU A 23 -19.96 -6.20 1.30
CA GLU A 23 -20.02 -5.56 0.00
C GLU A 23 -18.76 -4.73 -0.25
N THR A 24 -18.20 -4.87 -1.44
CA THR A 24 -17.15 -3.96 -1.94
C THR A 24 -17.79 -2.92 -2.83
N GLY A 25 -17.52 -1.65 -2.53
CA GLY A 25 -18.06 -0.54 -3.29
C GLY A 25 -17.03 0.08 -4.24
N MET A 26 -17.31 1.32 -4.61
CA MET A 26 -16.46 2.10 -5.49
C MET A 26 -15.09 2.39 -4.86
N ALA A 27 -14.08 2.46 -5.72
CA ALA A 27 -12.75 2.96 -5.36
C ALA A 27 -12.35 4.14 -6.27
N ILE A 28 -11.52 5.01 -5.74
CA ILE A 28 -10.92 6.12 -6.50
C ILE A 28 -9.45 6.24 -6.13
N THR A 29 -8.66 6.77 -7.07
CA THR A 29 -7.31 7.28 -6.83
C THR A 29 -7.30 8.78 -7.05
N LEU A 30 -6.83 9.54 -6.07
CA LEU A 30 -6.59 10.98 -6.20
C LEU A 30 -5.08 11.19 -6.34
N PRO A 31 -4.57 11.55 -7.53
CA PRO A 31 -3.14 11.64 -7.78
C PRO A 31 -2.51 12.80 -7.01
N TYR A 32 -1.27 12.63 -6.58
CA TYR A 32 -0.47 13.73 -6.03
C TYR A 32 -0.02 14.68 -7.14
N GLY A 33 -0.04 15.99 -6.83
CA GLY A 33 0.67 16.96 -7.64
C GLY A 33 2.18 16.74 -7.59
N GLU A 34 2.88 17.08 -8.68
CA GLU A 34 4.31 16.80 -8.83
C GLU A 34 5.16 17.43 -7.73
N SER A 35 4.86 18.68 -7.35
CA SER A 35 5.56 19.38 -6.26
C SER A 35 5.43 18.64 -4.93
N PHE A 36 4.22 18.22 -4.57
CA PHE A 36 3.99 17.49 -3.32
C PHE A 36 4.64 16.10 -3.34
N ARG A 37 4.59 15.41 -4.47
CA ARG A 37 5.26 14.11 -4.63
C ARG A 37 6.76 14.22 -4.41
N ASN A 38 7.41 15.24 -4.95
CA ASN A 38 8.84 15.48 -4.76
C ASN A 38 9.17 15.78 -3.29
N GLU A 39 8.37 16.62 -2.63
CA GLU A 39 8.53 16.93 -1.20
C GLU A 39 8.35 15.69 -0.33
N LEU A 40 7.33 14.86 -0.60
CA LEU A 40 7.10 13.61 0.11
C LEU A 40 8.26 12.63 -0.08
N SER A 41 8.76 12.48 -1.30
CA SER A 41 9.90 11.62 -1.62
C SER A 41 11.17 12.07 -0.87
N GLU A 42 11.41 13.38 -0.77
CA GLU A 42 12.52 13.92 -0.01
C GLU A 42 12.42 13.59 1.49
N ILE A 43 11.22 13.73 2.07
CA ILE A 43 10.97 13.40 3.47
C ILE A 43 11.17 11.92 3.73
N VAL A 44 10.64 11.05 2.87
CA VAL A 44 10.80 9.59 2.99
C VAL A 44 12.27 9.21 2.90
N SER A 45 13.01 9.76 1.94
CA SER A 45 14.43 9.44 1.75
C SER A 45 15.32 9.89 2.93
N LYS A 46 14.93 10.96 3.61
CA LYS A 46 15.65 11.49 4.79
C LYS A 46 15.15 10.90 6.12
N GLY A 47 14.00 10.23 6.12
CA GLY A 47 13.37 9.71 7.33
C GLY A 47 12.97 10.81 8.33
N VAL A 48 12.58 11.99 7.86
CA VAL A 48 12.30 13.15 8.69
C VAL A 48 10.80 13.47 8.78
N TYR A 49 10.42 14.12 9.87
CA TYR A 49 9.07 14.62 10.06
C TYR A 49 8.93 16.05 9.54
N SER A 50 7.81 16.35 8.91
CA SER A 50 7.41 17.69 8.52
C SER A 50 5.92 17.91 8.78
N LYS A 51 5.60 18.85 9.71
CA LYS A 51 4.22 19.20 10.04
C LYS A 51 3.46 19.76 8.83
N ASN A 52 4.16 20.46 7.94
CA ASN A 52 3.55 20.97 6.72
C ASN A 52 3.09 19.83 5.79
N VAL A 53 3.96 18.83 5.58
CA VAL A 53 3.64 17.67 4.74
C VAL A 53 2.58 16.80 5.42
N GLU A 54 2.59 16.66 6.73
CA GLU A 54 1.53 15.97 7.47
C GLU A 54 0.16 16.61 7.23
N SER A 55 0.08 17.93 7.35
CA SER A 55 -1.16 18.64 7.08
C SER A 55 -1.59 18.53 5.61
N GLN A 56 -0.66 18.62 4.67
CA GLN A 56 -0.97 18.49 3.25
C GLN A 56 -1.48 17.09 2.90
N ILE A 57 -0.79 16.04 3.36
CA ILE A 57 -1.21 14.66 3.08
C ILE A 57 -2.56 14.35 3.70
N THR A 58 -2.82 14.86 4.90
CA THR A 58 -4.12 14.70 5.57
C THR A 58 -5.25 15.39 4.80
N ASN A 59 -5.02 16.60 4.30
CA ASN A 59 -6.00 17.30 3.45
C ASN A 59 -6.29 16.52 2.16
N ILE A 60 -5.26 15.98 1.49
CA ILE A 60 -5.45 15.19 0.26
C ILE A 60 -6.28 13.92 0.56
N HIS A 61 -6.06 13.27 1.71
CA HIS A 61 -6.89 12.15 2.15
C HIS A 61 -8.34 12.57 2.42
N ALA A 62 -8.55 13.71 3.06
CA ALA A 62 -9.89 14.25 3.28
C ALA A 62 -10.61 14.54 1.96
N ASP A 63 -9.90 15.10 0.98
CA ASP A 63 -10.43 15.34 -0.36
C ASP A 63 -10.78 14.03 -1.09
N ALA A 64 -9.94 13.00 -0.97
CA ALA A 64 -10.22 11.68 -1.54
C ALA A 64 -11.49 11.07 -0.93
N VAL A 65 -11.66 11.14 0.39
CA VAL A 65 -12.88 10.67 1.08
C VAL A 65 -14.11 11.42 0.59
N LYS A 66 -14.05 12.77 0.55
CA LYS A 66 -15.17 13.59 0.09
C LYS A 66 -15.53 13.30 -1.38
N HIS A 67 -14.54 13.09 -2.24
CA HIS A 67 -14.76 12.72 -3.64
C HIS A 67 -15.41 11.35 -3.76
N LEU A 68 -14.96 10.37 -3.00
CA LEU A 68 -15.51 9.02 -2.99
C LEU A 68 -16.98 9.03 -2.57
N ILE A 69 -17.31 9.68 -1.46
CA ILE A 69 -18.67 9.80 -0.95
C ILE A 69 -19.59 10.47 -2.00
N LYS A 70 -19.13 11.59 -2.56
CA LYS A 70 -19.89 12.30 -3.60
C LYS A 70 -20.12 11.44 -4.84
N LYS A 71 -19.10 10.70 -5.27
CA LYS A 71 -19.17 9.86 -6.48
C LYS A 71 -20.05 8.63 -6.29
N ASN A 72 -20.10 8.11 -5.07
CA ASN A 72 -20.97 6.98 -4.72
C ASN A 72 -22.46 7.38 -4.58
N GLY A 73 -22.76 8.69 -4.64
CA GLY A 73 -24.12 9.21 -4.49
C GLY A 73 -24.62 9.19 -3.04
N ASP A 74 -23.77 8.95 -2.09
CA ASP A 74 -24.11 8.88 -0.68
C ASP A 74 -24.25 10.26 -0.05
N ALA A 75 -25.18 10.37 0.91
CA ALA A 75 -25.25 11.52 1.78
C ALA A 75 -24.15 11.45 2.85
N ARG A 76 -23.74 12.59 3.40
CA ARG A 76 -22.95 12.60 4.65
C ARG A 76 -23.71 11.80 5.71
N GLY A 77 -23.03 10.82 6.33
CA GLY A 77 -23.63 9.94 7.35
C GLY A 77 -23.90 8.51 6.87
N SER A 78 -23.57 8.17 5.62
CA SER A 78 -23.60 6.79 5.13
C SER A 78 -22.30 6.02 5.40
N VAL A 79 -21.26 6.71 5.88
CA VAL A 79 -19.95 6.14 6.25
C VAL A 79 -19.79 6.25 7.75
N ASP A 80 -19.66 5.12 8.41
CA ASP A 80 -19.53 5.06 9.87
C ASP A 80 -18.09 5.31 10.32
N LEU A 81 -17.09 4.90 9.51
CA LEU A 81 -15.70 4.87 9.92
C LEU A 81 -14.74 5.02 8.75
N ILE A 82 -13.63 5.72 8.97
CA ILE A 82 -12.50 5.78 8.05
C ILE A 82 -11.33 5.01 8.65
N GLY A 83 -10.80 4.02 7.93
CA GLY A 83 -9.50 3.42 8.19
C GLY A 83 -8.39 4.25 7.52
N PHE A 84 -7.54 4.88 8.31
CA PHE A 84 -6.49 5.79 7.84
C PHE A 84 -5.10 5.29 8.18
N SER A 85 -4.37 4.81 7.20
CA SER A 85 -3.02 4.27 7.40
C SER A 85 -1.90 5.33 7.34
N GLY A 86 -2.21 6.57 6.94
CA GLY A 86 -1.17 7.56 6.65
C GLY A 86 -0.26 7.14 5.49
N HIS A 87 0.93 7.74 5.42
CA HIS A 87 2.01 7.36 4.52
C HIS A 87 3.25 6.95 5.30
N THR A 88 3.79 5.77 5.02
CA THR A 88 4.94 5.24 5.77
C THR A 88 6.22 5.99 5.40
N ILE A 89 6.83 6.62 6.39
CA ILE A 89 8.15 7.26 6.30
C ILE A 89 9.25 6.24 6.56
N PHE A 90 9.10 5.48 7.65
CA PHE A 90 9.99 4.36 7.94
C PHE A 90 9.25 3.25 8.70
N HIS A 91 9.79 2.04 8.58
CA HIS A 91 9.31 0.87 9.31
C HIS A 91 10.48 -0.06 9.59
N ILE A 92 10.89 -0.14 10.86
CA ILE A 92 12.08 -0.88 11.32
C ILE A 92 11.65 -1.83 12.46
N PRO A 93 11.07 -2.99 12.14
CA PRO A 93 10.49 -3.90 13.14
C PRO A 93 11.50 -4.35 14.20
N ASN A 94 12.74 -4.64 13.80
CA ASN A 94 13.80 -5.08 14.71
C ASN A 94 14.15 -4.02 15.79
N GLU A 95 13.91 -2.74 15.51
CA GLU A 95 14.08 -1.66 16.45
C GLU A 95 12.77 -1.25 17.12
N LYS A 96 11.67 -1.91 16.82
CA LYS A 96 10.30 -1.56 17.22
C LYS A 96 9.94 -0.11 16.87
N LYS A 97 10.43 0.36 15.73
CA LYS A 97 10.19 1.71 15.23
C LYS A 97 9.37 1.68 13.97
N THR A 98 8.31 2.47 13.95
CA THR A 98 7.51 2.72 12.75
C THR A 98 7.01 4.15 12.80
N PHE A 99 6.88 4.76 11.65
CA PHE A 99 6.29 6.09 11.56
C PHE A 99 5.53 6.23 10.24
N GLN A 100 4.27 6.54 10.37
CA GLN A 100 3.37 6.89 9.27
C GLN A 100 2.93 8.34 9.48
N ILE A 101 3.24 9.18 8.49
CA ILE A 101 2.83 10.60 8.53
C ILE A 101 1.37 10.74 8.12
N GLY A 102 0.64 11.57 8.86
CA GLY A 102 -0.77 11.86 8.71
C GLY A 102 -1.48 11.99 10.05
N ASP A 103 -2.39 12.92 10.15
CA ASP A 103 -3.12 13.26 11.38
C ASP A 103 -4.56 12.74 11.29
N GLY A 104 -4.85 11.66 12.03
CA GLY A 104 -6.17 11.04 12.07
C GLY A 104 -7.23 11.94 12.71
N ALA A 105 -6.87 12.74 13.74
CA ALA A 105 -7.79 13.67 14.38
C ALA A 105 -8.19 14.80 13.41
N MET A 106 -7.20 15.38 12.74
CA MET A 106 -7.45 16.37 11.69
C MET A 106 -8.33 15.79 10.55
N LEU A 107 -8.11 14.54 10.16
CA LEU A 107 -8.93 13.89 9.15
C LEU A 107 -10.38 13.74 9.61
N ALA A 108 -10.60 13.38 10.86
CA ALA A 108 -11.94 13.28 11.44
C ALA A 108 -12.64 14.66 11.45
N ASP A 109 -11.94 15.72 11.87
CA ASP A 109 -12.46 17.09 11.86
C ASP A 109 -12.82 17.56 10.43
N LEU A 110 -11.97 17.24 9.44
CA LEU A 110 -12.17 17.65 8.05
C LEU A 110 -13.33 16.93 7.36
N THR A 111 -13.61 15.68 7.78
CA THR A 111 -14.62 14.83 7.14
C THR A 111 -15.93 14.76 7.93
N GLY A 112 -15.88 14.94 9.22
CA GLY A 112 -16.98 14.73 10.16
C GLY A 112 -17.31 13.23 10.35
N ILE A 113 -16.33 12.35 10.12
CA ILE A 113 -16.47 10.89 10.23
C ILE A 113 -15.40 10.39 11.20
N ASP A 114 -15.73 9.42 12.03
CA ASP A 114 -14.77 8.80 12.94
C ASP A 114 -13.60 8.16 12.18
N VAL A 115 -12.39 8.27 12.72
CA VAL A 115 -11.17 7.79 12.08
C VAL A 115 -10.42 6.83 13.00
N VAL A 116 -10.09 5.66 12.49
CA VAL A 116 -9.11 4.74 13.09
C VAL A 116 -7.79 4.88 12.33
N SER A 117 -6.73 5.13 13.06
CA SER A 117 -5.37 5.30 12.52
C SER A 117 -4.35 4.55 13.39
N ASP A 118 -3.07 4.61 12.97
CA ASP A 118 -1.95 3.96 13.68
C ASP A 118 -2.15 2.45 13.89
N PHE A 119 -2.33 1.72 12.82
CA PHE A 119 -2.55 0.27 12.84
C PHE A 119 -1.32 -0.56 13.26
N ARG A 120 -0.12 0.02 13.34
CA ARG A 120 1.13 -0.71 13.51
C ARG A 120 1.70 -0.66 14.91
N SER A 121 1.60 0.49 15.59
CA SER A 121 2.32 0.74 16.85
C SER A 121 1.91 -0.22 17.95
N ASN A 122 0.63 -0.52 18.10
CA ASN A 122 0.14 -1.42 19.15
C ASN A 122 0.63 -2.86 18.94
N ASP A 123 0.63 -3.36 17.71
CA ASP A 123 1.15 -4.68 17.37
C ASP A 123 2.65 -4.78 17.69
N MET A 124 3.42 -3.78 17.31
CA MET A 124 4.88 -3.75 17.57
C MET A 124 5.22 -3.65 19.06
N ILE A 125 4.45 -2.90 19.84
CA ILE A 125 4.62 -2.82 21.31
C ILE A 125 4.41 -4.21 21.94
N ASN A 126 3.43 -4.96 21.43
CA ASN A 126 3.10 -6.30 21.92
C ASN A 126 3.97 -7.43 21.31
N GLY A 127 5.02 -7.09 20.57
CA GLY A 127 6.00 -8.04 20.05
C GLY A 127 5.76 -8.49 18.62
N GLY A 128 4.73 -7.98 17.95
CA GLY A 128 4.50 -8.18 16.52
C GLY A 128 5.43 -7.32 15.66
N GLN A 129 5.33 -7.49 14.37
CA GLN A 129 6.12 -6.74 13.38
C GLN A 129 5.40 -5.49 12.83
N GLY A 130 4.11 -5.32 13.12
CA GLY A 130 3.29 -4.21 12.62
C GLY A 130 3.01 -4.23 11.11
N ALA A 131 3.56 -5.20 10.39
CA ALA A 131 3.38 -5.43 8.96
C ALA A 131 3.70 -6.89 8.61
N PRO A 132 3.12 -7.43 7.53
CA PRO A 132 2.06 -6.85 6.70
C PRO A 132 0.67 -6.93 7.36
N ILE A 133 -0.21 -5.98 7.07
CA ILE A 133 -1.60 -5.96 7.57
C ILE A 133 -2.58 -6.53 6.54
N ALA A 134 -2.30 -6.34 5.26
CA ALA A 134 -3.13 -6.80 4.15
C ALA A 134 -3.50 -8.31 4.17
N PRO A 135 -2.66 -9.22 4.68
CA PRO A 135 -2.99 -10.66 4.72
C PRO A 135 -4.29 -10.99 5.45
N VAL A 136 -4.64 -10.27 6.50
CA VAL A 136 -5.91 -10.46 7.22
C VAL A 136 -7.11 -10.18 6.30
N TYR A 137 -7.02 -9.11 5.51
CA TYR A 137 -8.03 -8.80 4.50
C TYR A 137 -8.06 -9.83 3.36
N HIS A 138 -6.88 -10.29 2.92
CA HIS A 138 -6.77 -11.35 1.91
C HIS A 138 -7.40 -12.66 2.37
N GLN A 139 -7.29 -13.01 3.65
CA GLN A 139 -7.91 -14.20 4.22
C GLN A 139 -9.43 -14.13 4.09
N VAL A 140 -10.03 -12.98 4.41
CA VAL A 140 -11.47 -12.79 4.27
C VAL A 140 -11.93 -12.83 2.80
N LEU A 141 -11.17 -12.22 1.89
CA LEU A 141 -11.44 -12.30 0.45
C LEU A 141 -11.41 -13.74 -0.08
N ALA A 142 -10.54 -14.56 0.49
CA ALA A 142 -10.33 -15.95 0.08
C ALA A 142 -11.26 -16.95 0.77
N ASN A 143 -12.18 -16.54 1.65
CA ASN A 143 -13.04 -17.45 2.42
C ASN A 143 -13.82 -18.45 1.54
N ASN A 144 -14.23 -18.03 0.35
CA ASN A 144 -14.98 -18.86 -0.58
C ASN A 144 -14.13 -19.49 -1.68
N LEU A 145 -12.80 -19.34 -1.62
CA LEU A 145 -11.90 -19.94 -2.59
C LEU A 145 -11.41 -21.32 -2.11
N LYS A 146 -11.12 -22.19 -3.07
CA LYS A 146 -10.47 -23.47 -2.77
C LYS A 146 -9.07 -23.20 -2.25
N LYS A 147 -8.75 -23.72 -1.08
CA LYS A 147 -7.43 -23.65 -0.47
C LYS A 147 -6.59 -24.88 -0.86
N PRO A 148 -5.25 -24.85 -0.83
CA PRO A 148 -4.46 -23.63 -0.57
C PRO A 148 -4.60 -22.61 -1.71
N VAL A 149 -4.49 -21.33 -1.38
CA VAL A 149 -4.56 -20.23 -2.35
C VAL A 149 -3.45 -19.22 -2.08
N VAL A 150 -2.95 -18.62 -3.15
CA VAL A 150 -1.97 -17.53 -3.08
C VAL A 150 -2.56 -16.28 -3.70
N ILE A 151 -2.50 -15.19 -2.96
CA ILE A 151 -2.79 -13.85 -3.49
C ILE A 151 -1.46 -13.18 -3.77
N LEU A 152 -1.23 -12.85 -5.05
CA LEU A 152 -0.04 -12.16 -5.52
C LEU A 152 -0.36 -10.69 -5.73
N ASN A 153 0.41 -9.82 -5.09
CA ASN A 153 0.41 -8.38 -5.34
C ASN A 153 1.71 -7.97 -6.03
N ILE A 154 1.60 -7.24 -7.14
CA ILE A 154 2.74 -6.72 -7.89
C ILE A 154 2.62 -5.20 -7.94
N GLY A 155 3.23 -4.55 -6.93
CA GLY A 155 3.43 -3.11 -6.87
C GLY A 155 4.87 -2.75 -7.27
N GLY A 156 5.47 -1.76 -6.65
CA GLY A 156 6.91 -1.47 -6.79
C GLY A 156 7.75 -2.65 -6.32
N VAL A 157 7.37 -3.26 -5.22
CA VAL A 157 7.83 -4.57 -4.71
C VAL A 157 6.69 -5.58 -4.91
N ALA A 158 7.03 -6.81 -5.25
CA ALA A 158 6.08 -7.90 -5.36
C ALA A 158 6.03 -8.70 -4.04
N ASN A 159 4.83 -9.05 -3.59
CA ASN A 159 4.61 -9.85 -2.39
C ASN A 159 3.49 -10.86 -2.58
N ILE A 160 3.49 -11.88 -1.74
CA ILE A 160 2.44 -12.88 -1.73
C ILE A 160 1.80 -13.00 -0.35
N THR A 161 0.57 -13.46 -0.35
CA THR A 161 -0.13 -13.99 0.81
C THR A 161 -0.55 -15.42 0.49
N TYR A 162 0.06 -16.40 1.16
CA TYR A 162 -0.32 -17.80 1.11
C TYR A 162 -1.35 -18.08 2.21
N ILE A 163 -2.45 -18.73 1.85
CA ILE A 163 -3.52 -19.15 2.76
C ILE A 163 -3.67 -20.67 2.59
N GLY A 164 -3.28 -21.42 3.61
CA GLY A 164 -3.33 -22.88 3.64
C GLY A 164 -4.71 -23.44 3.94
N ASP A 165 -4.85 -24.78 3.85
CA ASP A 165 -6.08 -25.51 4.16
C ASP A 165 -6.45 -25.43 5.65
N ASP A 166 -5.47 -25.27 6.52
CA ASP A 166 -5.56 -25.16 7.98
C ASP A 166 -5.58 -23.71 8.48
N ASP A 167 -5.97 -22.78 7.61
CA ASP A 167 -5.93 -21.32 7.84
C ASP A 167 -4.51 -20.76 8.12
N GLN A 168 -3.47 -21.52 7.79
CA GLN A 168 -2.10 -21.03 7.83
C GLN A 168 -1.97 -19.79 6.96
N LEU A 169 -1.49 -18.70 7.54
CA LEU A 169 -1.32 -17.42 6.87
C LEU A 169 0.16 -17.04 6.83
N ILE A 170 0.74 -17.03 5.64
CA ILE A 170 2.14 -16.62 5.44
C ILE A 170 2.17 -15.51 4.40
N SER A 171 2.84 -14.40 4.71
CA SER A 171 3.02 -13.31 3.75
C SER A 171 4.45 -12.80 3.79
N PHE A 172 5.00 -12.54 2.62
CA PHE A 172 6.36 -12.04 2.47
C PHE A 172 6.59 -11.42 1.09
N ASP A 173 7.65 -10.61 0.99
CA ASP A 173 8.07 -10.04 -0.28
C ASP A 173 8.78 -11.09 -1.13
N THR A 174 8.42 -11.18 -2.40
CA THR A 174 9.02 -12.14 -3.36
C THR A 174 10.18 -11.55 -4.13
N GLY A 175 10.27 -10.22 -4.17
CA GLY A 175 11.33 -9.50 -4.87
C GLY A 175 10.84 -8.21 -5.52
N PRO A 176 11.65 -7.62 -6.41
CA PRO A 176 11.23 -6.44 -7.16
C PRO A 176 9.98 -6.70 -7.98
N GLY A 177 9.08 -5.71 -8.00
CA GLY A 177 7.95 -5.66 -8.89
C GLY A 177 8.18 -4.65 -10.02
N ASN A 178 7.28 -3.68 -10.14
CA ASN A 178 7.32 -2.69 -11.22
C ASN A 178 8.40 -1.61 -11.04
N ALA A 179 8.93 -1.40 -9.82
CA ALA A 179 9.87 -0.28 -9.55
C ALA A 179 11.08 -0.29 -10.49
N LEU A 180 11.72 -1.45 -10.68
CA LEU A 180 12.88 -1.54 -11.58
C LEU A 180 12.52 -1.26 -13.05
N ILE A 181 11.32 -1.62 -13.46
CA ILE A 181 10.83 -1.36 -14.83
C ILE A 181 10.58 0.14 -14.99
N ASP A 182 9.90 0.74 -14.03
CA ASP A 182 9.56 2.16 -14.06
C ASP A 182 10.81 3.04 -14.02
N ASP A 183 11.77 2.71 -13.16
CA ASP A 183 13.07 3.39 -13.08
C ASP A 183 13.84 3.26 -14.40
N PHE A 184 13.92 2.06 -14.97
CA PHE A 184 14.61 1.84 -16.24
C PHE A 184 13.99 2.68 -17.38
N ILE A 185 12.66 2.70 -17.46
CA ILE A 185 11.94 3.46 -18.47
C ILE A 185 12.11 4.97 -18.25
N PHE A 186 12.08 5.42 -17.01
CA PHE A 186 12.30 6.81 -16.69
C PHE A 186 13.70 7.28 -17.08
N PHE A 187 14.74 6.53 -16.72
CA PHE A 187 16.12 6.87 -17.05
C PHE A 187 16.43 6.80 -18.56
N ARG A 188 15.78 5.90 -19.28
CA ARG A 188 16.06 5.67 -20.70
C ARG A 188 15.20 6.51 -21.64
N LEU A 189 13.95 6.76 -21.27
CA LEU A 189 12.95 7.31 -22.17
C LEU A 189 12.23 8.54 -21.60
N GLY A 190 12.40 8.85 -20.30
CA GLY A 190 11.71 9.94 -19.63
C GLY A 190 10.23 9.65 -19.34
N TYR A 191 9.74 8.43 -19.57
CA TYR A 191 8.39 8.03 -19.24
C TYR A 191 8.32 7.47 -17.82
N ARG A 192 7.18 7.64 -17.15
CA ARG A 192 7.01 7.20 -15.76
C ARG A 192 6.73 5.70 -15.62
N GLN A 193 6.23 5.06 -16.66
CA GLN A 193 5.86 3.63 -16.67
C GLN A 193 5.72 3.11 -18.10
N ASP A 194 5.77 1.78 -18.26
CA ASP A 194 5.44 1.10 -19.52
C ASP A 194 3.94 0.87 -19.63
N THR A 195 3.23 1.86 -20.17
CA THR A 195 1.77 1.82 -20.26
C THR A 195 1.29 0.62 -21.08
N GLY A 196 0.63 -0.31 -20.38
CA GLY A 196 0.11 -1.55 -20.98
C GLY A 196 1.21 -2.56 -21.36
N GLY A 197 2.42 -2.42 -20.84
CA GLY A 197 3.52 -3.36 -21.10
C GLY A 197 3.99 -3.36 -22.57
N LYS A 198 3.77 -2.28 -23.31
CA LYS A 198 4.03 -2.22 -24.77
C LYS A 198 5.51 -2.34 -25.10
N LEU A 199 6.36 -1.71 -24.30
CA LEU A 199 7.80 -1.77 -24.50
C LEU A 199 8.33 -3.16 -24.15
N ALA A 200 7.89 -3.71 -23.01
CA ALA A 200 8.26 -5.06 -22.60
C ALA A 200 7.85 -6.11 -23.65
N LEU A 201 6.64 -6.01 -24.22
CA LEU A 201 6.15 -6.88 -25.26
C LEU A 201 6.94 -6.77 -26.58
N SER A 202 7.58 -5.64 -26.84
CA SER A 202 8.39 -5.44 -28.06
C SER A 202 9.79 -6.06 -27.96
N GLY A 203 10.23 -6.42 -26.75
CA GLY A 203 11.54 -6.98 -26.47
C GLY A 203 11.56 -8.50 -26.39
N LYS A 204 12.74 -9.03 -26.16
CA LYS A 204 12.96 -10.45 -25.83
C LYS A 204 13.80 -10.54 -24.56
N PRO A 205 13.44 -11.44 -23.61
CA PRO A 205 14.24 -11.65 -22.42
C PRO A 205 15.66 -12.11 -22.75
N ASP A 206 16.66 -11.48 -22.17
CA ASP A 206 18.04 -11.97 -22.19
C ASP A 206 18.26 -12.91 -21.00
N LYS A 207 18.53 -14.19 -21.30
CA LYS A 207 18.69 -15.24 -20.26
C LYS A 207 19.86 -14.95 -19.32
N LYS A 208 20.98 -14.43 -19.84
CA LYS A 208 22.17 -14.18 -19.02
C LYS A 208 21.91 -13.04 -18.02
N ILE A 209 21.22 -11.99 -18.48
CA ILE A 209 20.81 -10.89 -17.59
C ILE A 209 19.84 -11.40 -16.53
N LEU A 210 18.86 -12.21 -16.93
CA LEU A 210 17.89 -12.78 -15.98
C LEU A 210 18.58 -13.66 -14.94
N GLU A 211 19.47 -14.57 -15.35
CA GLU A 211 20.25 -15.41 -14.44
C GLU A 211 21.09 -14.58 -13.47
N SER A 212 21.75 -13.51 -13.95
CA SER A 212 22.52 -12.60 -13.10
C SER A 212 21.65 -11.86 -12.09
N LEU A 213 20.45 -11.44 -12.45
CA LEU A 213 19.51 -10.80 -11.53
C LEU A 213 18.98 -11.78 -10.48
N MET A 214 18.72 -13.03 -10.87
CA MET A 214 18.22 -14.08 -9.98
C MET A 214 19.29 -14.65 -9.04
N ASP A 215 20.57 -14.41 -9.31
CA ASP A 215 21.69 -14.81 -8.44
C ASP A 215 21.86 -13.89 -7.21
N HIS A 216 20.97 -12.94 -6.99
CA HIS A 216 21.01 -12.08 -5.83
C HIS A 216 20.64 -12.85 -4.55
N ILE A 217 21.41 -12.65 -3.48
CA ILE A 217 21.28 -13.35 -2.19
C ILE A 217 19.86 -13.32 -1.62
N TYR A 218 19.10 -12.27 -1.92
CA TYR A 218 17.70 -12.14 -1.48
C TYR A 218 16.86 -13.37 -1.83
N PHE A 219 17.04 -13.95 -3.02
CA PHE A 219 16.24 -15.08 -3.49
C PHE A 219 16.53 -16.38 -2.74
N SER A 220 17.70 -16.48 -2.08
CA SER A 220 18.09 -17.63 -1.25
C SER A 220 17.74 -17.47 0.23
N LEU A 221 17.23 -16.31 0.67
CA LEU A 221 16.82 -16.10 2.05
C LEU A 221 15.62 -16.98 2.43
N ASN A 222 15.59 -17.42 3.68
CA ASN A 222 14.44 -18.15 4.23
C ASN A 222 13.19 -17.27 4.26
N ILE A 223 12.04 -17.89 4.05
CA ILE A 223 10.73 -17.25 4.16
C ILE A 223 10.21 -17.34 5.61
N PRO A 224 9.43 -16.36 6.10
CA PRO A 224 9.09 -15.09 5.45
C PRO A 224 10.26 -14.12 5.40
N LYS A 225 10.32 -13.28 4.37
CA LYS A 225 11.37 -12.28 4.15
C LYS A 225 10.82 -10.99 3.58
N SER A 226 11.49 -9.87 3.80
CA SER A 226 11.16 -8.55 3.24
C SER A 226 12.42 -7.72 3.02
#